data_2d7b8815ea0fad6a38efeae62b901bef
#
_entry.id   2d7b8815ea0fad6a38efeae62b901bef
#
_cell.length_a   1.000
_cell.length_b   1.000
_cell.length_c   1.000
_cell.angle_alpha   90.00
_cell.angle_beta   90.00
_cell.angle_gamma   90.00
#
_symmetry.space_group_name_H-M   'P 1'
#
loop_
_entity.id
_entity.type
_entity.pdbx_description
1 polymer ?
#
loop_
_entity_poly.entity_id
_entity_poly.type
_entity_poly.pdbx_seq_one_letter_code
_entity_poly.pdbx_strand_id
1 'polypeptide(L)'
;MKDFKIIDAHCHIFPDAIAQKATDSIDIFYGMSNSGVIDGCAFVGTTENLIKQSDETGVERCVVTSVATTPHHAQSINTYIACEVQKHPDRFIGLGSLHPDSETLEEDAEHLTELGLHGVKLHPDIQNFKVDDPKVIRIFELCKQKNLPVLLHTGDSRYDNSNPERVEKILKMFPSLTIIGAHFGGWSVWEDAYPVLSQYENFYVDTCSSFYALPKETTKKIIDAYGTDKVIFGTDYPMWKQQEDLEYLFDLGLTDSELRTILYNNILKVLRID
;
A
#
# COMPACT_ATOMS: atom_id res chain seq x y z
N MET A 1 22.53 -1.72 12.47
CA MET A 1 22.16 -1.73 11.04
C MET A 1 23.02 -0.70 10.32
N LYS A 2 23.39 -0.89 9.03
CA LYS A 2 24.05 0.17 8.23
C LYS A 2 23.10 1.38 8.16
N ASP A 3 23.69 2.57 7.95
CA ASP A 3 22.95 3.85 7.81
C ASP A 3 22.14 3.88 6.48
N PHE A 4 21.01 3.18 6.46
CA PHE A 4 20.04 3.31 5.37
C PHE A 4 18.97 4.33 5.77
N LYS A 5 18.60 5.18 4.82
CA LYS A 5 17.34 5.91 4.89
C LYS A 5 16.21 4.94 4.53
N ILE A 6 15.16 4.92 5.33
CA ILE A 6 14.06 3.97 5.19
C ILE A 6 12.73 4.73 5.20
N ILE A 7 11.90 4.44 4.20
CA ILE A 7 10.50 4.85 4.15
C ILE A 7 9.66 3.59 4.12
N ASP A 8 8.75 3.43 5.08
CA ASP A 8 7.71 2.41 5.03
C ASP A 8 6.55 2.92 4.17
N ALA A 9 6.39 2.35 2.99
CA ALA A 9 5.46 2.85 1.97
C ALA A 9 4.01 2.40 2.15
N HIS A 10 3.69 1.59 3.18
CA HIS A 10 2.35 1.05 3.35
C HIS A 10 1.96 0.95 4.82
N CYS A 11 1.32 2.00 5.33
CA CYS A 11 0.89 2.06 6.73
C CYS A 11 -0.56 2.54 6.84
N HIS A 12 -1.39 1.76 7.54
CA HIS A 12 -2.77 2.16 7.84
C HIS A 12 -2.86 2.77 9.22
N ILE A 13 -3.39 4.00 9.32
CA ILE A 13 -3.64 4.67 10.59
C ILE A 13 -5.11 5.06 10.72
N PHE A 14 -5.61 5.06 11.95
CA PHE A 14 -7.00 5.34 12.26
C PHE A 14 -7.09 6.34 13.42
N PRO A 15 -8.14 7.17 13.48
CA PRO A 15 -8.42 8.00 14.65
C PRO A 15 -8.50 7.15 15.91
N ASP A 16 -7.90 7.60 17.02
CA ASP A 16 -7.81 6.84 18.29
C ASP A 16 -9.16 6.30 18.76
N ALA A 17 -10.22 7.08 18.60
CA ALA A 17 -11.58 6.70 18.99
C ALA A 17 -12.11 5.42 18.29
N ILE A 18 -11.56 5.07 17.12
CA ILE A 18 -11.99 3.91 16.33
C ILE A 18 -10.86 2.93 16.03
N ALA A 19 -9.62 3.26 16.38
CA ALA A 19 -8.44 2.49 15.98
C ALA A 19 -8.52 1.02 16.37
N GLN A 20 -8.91 0.71 17.61
CA GLN A 20 -9.08 -0.67 18.04
C GLN A 20 -10.11 -1.41 17.20
N LYS A 21 -11.29 -0.82 16.99
CA LYS A 21 -12.36 -1.43 16.20
C LYS A 21 -11.96 -1.61 14.72
N ALA A 22 -11.22 -0.65 14.16
CA ALA A 22 -10.73 -0.76 12.79
C ALA A 22 -9.69 -1.88 12.65
N THR A 23 -8.77 -1.98 13.60
CA THR A 23 -7.78 -3.06 13.67
C THR A 23 -8.46 -4.43 13.81
N ASP A 24 -9.39 -4.59 14.73
CA ASP A 24 -10.15 -5.84 14.92
C ASP A 24 -10.91 -6.23 13.64
N SER A 25 -11.38 -5.24 12.86
CA SER A 25 -12.08 -5.50 11.60
C SER A 25 -11.14 -6.05 10.51
N ILE A 26 -9.87 -5.66 10.52
CA ILE A 26 -8.83 -6.23 9.64
C ILE A 26 -8.61 -7.70 10.01
N ASP A 27 -8.42 -8.00 11.29
CA ASP A 27 -8.24 -9.37 11.77
C ASP A 27 -9.41 -10.28 11.38
N ILE A 28 -10.63 -9.79 11.54
CA ILE A 28 -11.85 -10.51 11.15
C ILE A 28 -11.88 -10.75 9.64
N PHE A 29 -11.59 -9.72 8.84
CA PHE A 29 -11.64 -9.81 7.38
C PHE A 29 -10.67 -10.86 6.82
N TYR A 30 -9.46 -10.89 7.37
CA TYR A 30 -8.44 -11.84 6.95
C TYR A 30 -8.49 -13.18 7.68
N GLY A 31 -9.35 -13.32 8.71
CA GLY A 31 -9.47 -14.54 9.51
C GLY A 31 -8.20 -14.86 10.31
N MET A 32 -7.42 -13.84 10.66
CA MET A 32 -6.09 -14.01 11.25
C MET A 32 -6.14 -14.71 12.62
N SER A 33 -7.10 -14.35 13.44
CA SER A 33 -7.31 -14.94 14.77
C SER A 33 -7.69 -16.43 14.78
N ASN A 34 -8.10 -16.98 13.61
CA ASN A 34 -8.54 -18.37 13.49
C ASN A 34 -7.58 -19.26 12.67
N SER A 35 -6.59 -18.67 12.01
CA SER A 35 -5.71 -19.39 11.08
C SER A 35 -4.57 -20.13 11.75
N GLY A 36 -4.22 -19.79 12.99
CA GLY A 36 -3.04 -20.31 13.70
C GLY A 36 -1.71 -19.90 13.07
N VAL A 37 -1.75 -19.11 12.00
CA VAL A 37 -0.56 -18.61 11.28
C VAL A 37 -0.20 -17.21 11.74
N ILE A 38 -1.19 -16.43 12.15
CA ILE A 38 -1.03 -15.04 12.59
C ILE A 38 -1.97 -14.79 13.78
N ASP A 39 -1.43 -14.29 14.89
CA ASP A 39 -2.19 -13.98 16.11
C ASP A 39 -2.94 -12.62 16.07
N GLY A 40 -3.34 -12.16 14.88
CA GLY A 40 -3.95 -10.84 14.66
C GLY A 40 -2.93 -9.76 14.28
N CYS A 41 -3.38 -8.51 14.19
CA CYS A 41 -2.51 -7.37 13.93
C CYS A 41 -1.48 -7.21 15.06
N ALA A 42 -0.24 -6.88 14.69
CA ALA A 42 0.85 -6.69 15.64
C ALA A 42 0.65 -5.47 16.57
N PHE A 43 -0.12 -4.48 16.09
CA PHE A 43 -0.41 -3.24 16.81
C PHE A 43 -1.86 -2.81 16.64
N VAL A 44 -2.32 -1.92 17.52
CA VAL A 44 -3.49 -1.09 17.24
C VAL A 44 -3.07 0.03 16.29
N GLY A 45 -3.79 0.23 15.19
CA GLY A 45 -3.44 1.12 14.09
C GLY A 45 -3.53 2.62 14.43
N THR A 46 -2.81 3.07 15.45
CA THR A 46 -2.73 4.49 15.85
C THR A 46 -1.48 5.16 15.33
N THR A 47 -1.53 6.47 15.16
CA THR A 47 -0.37 7.32 14.83
C THR A 47 0.76 7.16 15.84
N GLU A 48 0.45 7.12 17.15
CA GLU A 48 1.43 7.00 18.22
C GLU A 48 2.21 5.68 18.14
N ASN A 49 1.51 4.57 17.96
CA ASN A 49 2.15 3.25 17.81
C ASN A 49 3.03 3.17 16.57
N LEU A 50 2.61 3.77 15.45
CA LEU A 50 3.42 3.81 14.22
C LEU A 50 4.71 4.61 14.43
N ILE A 51 4.62 5.80 15.04
CA ILE A 51 5.80 6.63 15.33
C ILE A 51 6.74 5.88 16.25
N LYS A 52 6.22 5.28 17.33
CA LYS A 52 7.03 4.52 18.29
C LYS A 52 7.78 3.37 17.60
N GLN A 53 7.09 2.57 16.79
CA GLN A 53 7.71 1.47 16.05
C GLN A 53 8.80 2.01 15.09
N SER A 54 8.53 3.10 14.39
CA SER A 54 9.47 3.71 13.47
C SER A 54 10.71 4.26 14.16
N ASP A 55 10.58 4.82 15.37
CA ASP A 55 11.72 5.27 16.17
C ASP A 55 12.61 4.10 16.63
N GLU A 56 12.00 2.96 16.97
CA GLU A 56 12.71 1.74 17.39
C GLU A 56 13.47 1.09 16.23
N THR A 57 12.96 1.21 14.99
CA THR A 57 13.52 0.53 13.80
C THR A 57 14.40 1.42 12.92
N GLY A 58 14.38 2.73 13.15
CA GLY A 58 15.08 3.71 12.33
C GLY A 58 14.39 4.02 11.00
N VAL A 59 13.08 3.74 10.88
CA VAL A 59 12.26 4.19 9.76
C VAL A 59 12.07 5.71 9.88
N GLU A 60 12.55 6.45 8.87
CA GLU A 60 12.52 7.91 8.90
C GLU A 60 11.11 8.46 8.64
N ARG A 61 10.44 7.89 7.62
CA ARG A 61 9.10 8.33 7.18
C ARG A 61 8.20 7.14 6.90
N CYS A 62 6.88 7.37 7.01
CA CYS A 62 5.86 6.41 6.63
C CYS A 62 4.87 7.02 5.64
N VAL A 63 4.49 6.26 4.62
CA VAL A 63 3.36 6.60 3.76
C VAL A 63 2.09 6.11 4.46
N VAL A 64 1.30 7.05 4.95
CA VAL A 64 0.10 6.77 5.76
C VAL A 64 -1.17 6.91 4.94
N THR A 65 -2.10 6.00 5.19
CA THR A 65 -3.38 5.94 4.50
C THR A 65 -4.47 5.32 5.37
N SER A 66 -5.68 5.40 4.91
CA SER A 66 -6.84 4.62 5.38
C SER A 66 -7.77 4.36 4.18
N VAL A 67 -8.65 3.36 4.28
CA VAL A 67 -9.55 2.98 3.18
C VAL A 67 -10.96 3.49 3.43
N ALA A 68 -11.54 4.18 2.47
CA ALA A 68 -12.94 4.58 2.50
C ALA A 68 -13.84 3.36 2.25
N THR A 69 -14.27 2.69 3.30
CA THR A 69 -15.13 1.48 3.22
C THR A 69 -16.57 1.79 2.78
N THR A 70 -16.96 3.04 2.79
CA THR A 70 -18.24 3.54 2.24
C THR A 70 -18.02 4.88 1.53
N PRO A 71 -18.88 5.26 0.56
CA PRO A 71 -18.75 6.52 -0.17
C PRO A 71 -18.65 7.75 0.75
N HIS A 72 -19.43 7.78 1.83
CA HIS A 72 -19.52 8.92 2.75
C HIS A 72 -18.24 9.15 3.57
N HIS A 73 -17.33 8.19 3.63
CA HIS A 73 -16.11 8.30 4.43
C HIS A 73 -14.93 8.91 3.68
N ALA A 74 -14.97 9.03 2.35
CA ALA A 74 -13.82 9.46 1.56
C ALA A 74 -13.26 10.81 2.04
N GLN A 75 -14.08 11.86 2.10
CA GLN A 75 -13.60 13.19 2.51
C GLN A 75 -13.13 13.23 3.97
N SER A 76 -13.84 12.56 4.89
CA SER A 76 -13.46 12.57 6.31
C SER A 76 -12.14 11.82 6.55
N ILE A 77 -11.91 10.71 5.85
CA ILE A 77 -10.66 9.96 5.88
C ILE A 77 -9.52 10.80 5.30
N ASN A 78 -9.72 11.41 4.14
CA ASN A 78 -8.71 12.25 3.50
C ASN A 78 -8.33 13.43 4.38
N THR A 79 -9.31 14.08 5.02
CA THR A 79 -9.08 15.16 5.98
C THR A 79 -8.29 14.66 7.19
N TYR A 80 -8.63 13.48 7.74
CA TYR A 80 -7.90 12.90 8.88
C TYR A 80 -6.43 12.64 8.52
N ILE A 81 -6.17 11.97 7.40
CA ILE A 81 -4.80 11.70 6.94
C ILE A 81 -4.00 13.00 6.75
N ALA A 82 -4.59 14.00 6.10
CA ALA A 82 -3.95 15.29 5.92
C ALA A 82 -3.64 15.99 7.26
N CYS A 83 -4.55 15.91 8.23
CA CYS A 83 -4.29 16.44 9.58
C CYS A 83 -3.13 15.73 10.27
N GLU A 84 -3.02 14.40 10.15
CA GLU A 84 -1.90 13.67 10.74
C GLU A 84 -0.56 13.99 10.05
N VAL A 85 -0.56 14.17 8.72
CA VAL A 85 0.61 14.66 7.98
C VAL A 85 1.01 16.05 8.44
N GLN A 86 0.06 16.98 8.64
CA GLN A 86 0.35 18.34 9.12
C GLN A 86 0.92 18.35 10.55
N LYS A 87 0.50 17.43 11.42
CA LYS A 87 1.06 17.29 12.78
C LYS A 87 2.47 16.71 12.77
N HIS A 88 2.79 15.87 11.78
CA HIS A 88 4.04 15.13 11.69
C HIS A 88 4.68 15.23 10.29
N PRO A 89 4.98 16.45 9.79
CA PRO A 89 5.37 16.67 8.38
C PRO A 89 6.72 16.02 8.02
N ASP A 90 7.61 15.83 8.99
CA ASP A 90 8.89 15.16 8.79
C ASP A 90 8.80 13.63 8.88
N ARG A 91 7.65 13.09 9.29
CA ARG A 91 7.44 11.67 9.53
C ARG A 91 6.45 11.03 8.55
N PHE A 92 5.49 11.78 8.04
CA PHE A 92 4.41 11.22 7.24
C PHE A 92 4.31 11.81 5.84
N ILE A 93 3.93 10.94 4.91
CA ILE A 93 3.49 11.24 3.56
C ILE A 93 2.08 10.67 3.45
N GLY A 94 1.10 11.47 3.04
CA GLY A 94 -0.30 11.04 3.02
C GLY A 94 -0.76 10.53 1.67
N LEU A 95 -1.45 9.39 1.64
CA LEU A 95 -2.31 8.99 0.53
C LEU A 95 -3.77 9.08 0.96
N GLY A 96 -4.63 9.58 0.07
CA GLY A 96 -6.07 9.59 0.30
C GLY A 96 -6.74 8.29 -0.15
N SER A 97 -8.07 8.27 -0.04
CA SER A 97 -8.89 7.18 -0.55
C SER A 97 -10.09 7.74 -1.30
N LEU A 98 -10.54 7.02 -2.33
CA LEU A 98 -11.76 7.30 -3.09
C LEU A 98 -12.68 6.08 -3.06
N HIS A 99 -13.97 6.28 -3.32
CA HIS A 99 -14.94 5.18 -3.37
C HIS A 99 -15.71 5.22 -4.69
N PRO A 100 -15.84 4.10 -5.43
CA PRO A 100 -16.47 4.09 -6.76
C PRO A 100 -17.96 4.42 -6.75
N ASP A 101 -18.63 4.26 -5.62
CA ASP A 101 -20.04 4.60 -5.45
C ASP A 101 -20.26 6.02 -4.85
N SER A 102 -19.20 6.85 -4.79
CA SER A 102 -19.39 8.25 -4.40
C SER A 102 -20.15 9.02 -5.47
N GLU A 103 -21.20 9.72 -5.05
CA GLU A 103 -21.97 10.64 -5.92
C GLU A 103 -21.20 11.94 -6.20
N THR A 104 -20.14 12.21 -5.42
CA THR A 104 -19.29 13.41 -5.50
C THR A 104 -17.83 13.03 -5.81
N LEU A 105 -17.62 12.01 -6.64
CA LEU A 105 -16.29 11.43 -6.86
C LEU A 105 -15.27 12.45 -7.40
N GLU A 106 -15.68 13.33 -8.30
CA GLU A 106 -14.82 14.39 -8.84
C GLU A 106 -14.44 15.41 -7.75
N GLU A 107 -15.40 15.78 -6.91
CA GLU A 107 -15.19 16.69 -5.78
C GLU A 107 -14.29 16.02 -4.71
N ASP A 108 -14.48 14.74 -4.45
CA ASP A 108 -13.63 13.96 -3.53
C ASP A 108 -12.18 13.92 -4.02
N ALA A 109 -11.96 13.73 -5.33
CA ALA A 109 -10.64 13.74 -5.93
C ALA A 109 -9.99 15.13 -5.94
N GLU A 110 -10.80 16.21 -6.09
CA GLU A 110 -10.30 17.59 -5.95
C GLU A 110 -9.90 17.87 -4.51
N HIS A 111 -10.77 17.57 -3.55
CA HIS A 111 -10.53 17.74 -2.12
C HIS A 111 -9.24 17.03 -1.67
N LEU A 112 -9.01 15.79 -2.13
CA LEU A 112 -7.77 15.06 -1.86
C LEU A 112 -6.53 15.83 -2.36
N THR A 113 -6.61 16.43 -3.54
CA THR A 113 -5.52 17.23 -4.13
C THR A 113 -5.30 18.53 -3.35
N GLU A 114 -6.36 19.22 -2.97
CA GLU A 114 -6.31 20.45 -2.15
C GLU A 114 -5.69 20.20 -0.77
N LEU A 115 -5.91 19.02 -0.21
CA LEU A 115 -5.29 18.58 1.04
C LEU A 115 -3.78 18.24 0.90
N GLY A 116 -3.24 18.24 -0.32
CA GLY A 116 -1.84 17.93 -0.57
C GLY A 116 -1.49 16.45 -0.42
N LEU A 117 -2.44 15.55 -0.59
CA LEU A 117 -2.19 14.11 -0.55
C LEU A 117 -1.57 13.64 -1.87
N HIS A 118 -0.58 12.73 -1.77
CA HIS A 118 0.32 12.38 -2.87
C HIS A 118 -0.13 11.22 -3.76
N GLY A 119 -1.27 10.61 -3.49
CA GLY A 119 -1.80 9.48 -4.24
C GLY A 119 -3.09 8.95 -3.64
N VAL A 120 -3.58 7.84 -4.18
CA VAL A 120 -4.84 7.22 -3.78
C VAL A 120 -4.63 5.77 -3.39
N LYS A 121 -5.10 5.36 -2.21
CA LYS A 121 -5.21 3.97 -1.78
C LYS A 121 -6.58 3.41 -2.15
N LEU A 122 -6.59 2.25 -2.79
CA LEU A 122 -7.80 1.46 -3.08
C LEU A 122 -7.65 0.03 -2.54
N HIS A 123 -8.74 -0.52 -2.03
CA HIS A 123 -8.81 -1.90 -1.56
C HIS A 123 -10.06 -2.61 -2.12
N PRO A 124 -9.97 -3.24 -3.29
CA PRO A 124 -11.11 -3.81 -3.99
C PRO A 124 -11.99 -4.73 -3.16
N ASP A 125 -11.38 -5.58 -2.32
CA ASP A 125 -12.14 -6.58 -1.55
C ASP A 125 -12.89 -5.94 -0.37
N ILE A 126 -12.28 -5.01 0.36
CA ILE A 126 -12.93 -4.30 1.48
C ILE A 126 -13.96 -3.28 0.96
N GLN A 127 -13.68 -2.62 -0.17
CA GLN A 127 -14.60 -1.65 -0.79
C GLN A 127 -15.63 -2.33 -1.72
N ASN A 128 -15.54 -3.66 -1.90
CA ASN A 128 -16.46 -4.50 -2.64
C ASN A 128 -16.67 -4.08 -4.10
N PHE A 129 -15.57 -3.98 -4.86
CA PHE A 129 -15.62 -3.71 -6.30
C PHE A 129 -14.57 -4.53 -7.06
N LYS A 130 -14.80 -4.75 -8.35
CA LYS A 130 -13.78 -5.26 -9.26
C LYS A 130 -13.01 -4.11 -9.88
N VAL A 131 -11.68 -4.21 -9.95
CA VAL A 131 -10.83 -3.09 -10.43
C VAL A 131 -11.15 -2.65 -11.88
N ASP A 132 -11.70 -3.56 -12.70
CA ASP A 132 -12.09 -3.31 -14.08
C ASP A 132 -13.57 -2.91 -14.25
N ASP A 133 -14.30 -2.65 -13.18
CA ASP A 133 -15.67 -2.12 -13.23
C ASP A 133 -15.68 -0.66 -13.77
N PRO A 134 -16.67 -0.31 -14.61
CA PRO A 134 -16.75 1.05 -15.20
C PRO A 134 -16.69 2.20 -14.19
N LYS A 135 -17.27 2.04 -13.01
CA LYS A 135 -17.23 3.04 -11.94
C LYS A 135 -15.81 3.23 -11.38
N VAL A 136 -15.04 2.14 -11.29
CA VAL A 136 -13.66 2.16 -10.80
C VAL A 136 -12.72 2.73 -11.86
N ILE A 137 -12.97 2.46 -13.13
CA ILE A 137 -12.23 3.06 -14.25
C ILE A 137 -12.26 4.59 -14.15
N ARG A 138 -13.38 5.19 -13.72
CA ARG A 138 -13.49 6.64 -13.50
C ARG A 138 -12.49 7.14 -12.44
N ILE A 139 -12.24 6.36 -11.39
CA ILE A 139 -11.21 6.70 -10.39
C ILE A 139 -9.82 6.74 -11.04
N PHE A 140 -9.46 5.73 -11.84
CA PHE A 140 -8.17 5.71 -12.54
C PHE A 140 -8.03 6.86 -13.55
N GLU A 141 -9.10 7.26 -14.24
CA GLU A 141 -9.11 8.46 -15.10
C GLU A 141 -8.79 9.72 -14.31
N LEU A 142 -9.43 9.93 -13.15
CA LEU A 142 -9.20 11.08 -12.28
C LEU A 142 -7.77 11.06 -11.72
N CYS A 143 -7.29 9.91 -11.26
CA CYS A 143 -5.91 9.76 -10.79
C CYS A 143 -4.90 10.09 -11.90
N LYS A 144 -5.13 9.61 -13.13
CA LYS A 144 -4.30 9.95 -14.29
C LYS A 144 -4.32 11.45 -14.59
N GLN A 145 -5.50 12.08 -14.61
CA GLN A 145 -5.66 13.52 -14.88
C GLN A 145 -4.93 14.39 -13.85
N LYS A 146 -4.97 13.97 -12.58
CA LYS A 146 -4.33 14.68 -11.46
C LYS A 146 -2.89 14.25 -11.18
N ASN A 147 -2.35 13.33 -11.97
CA ASN A 147 -1.03 12.73 -11.78
C ASN A 147 -0.83 12.08 -10.40
N LEU A 148 -1.87 11.49 -9.84
CA LEU A 148 -1.86 10.79 -8.57
C LEU A 148 -1.54 9.30 -8.80
N PRO A 149 -0.45 8.75 -8.27
CA PRO A 149 -0.23 7.31 -8.27
C PRO A 149 -1.29 6.60 -7.44
N VAL A 150 -1.53 5.32 -7.76
CA VAL A 150 -2.52 4.51 -7.04
C VAL A 150 -1.81 3.37 -6.33
N LEU A 151 -1.92 3.32 -5.00
CA LEU A 151 -1.59 2.16 -4.19
C LEU A 151 -2.81 1.26 -4.15
N LEU A 152 -2.73 0.14 -4.85
CA LEU A 152 -3.84 -0.79 -5.06
C LEU A 152 -3.60 -2.09 -4.31
N HIS A 153 -4.51 -2.52 -3.45
CA HIS A 153 -4.51 -3.90 -2.98
C HIS A 153 -4.72 -4.85 -4.16
N THR A 154 -3.85 -5.82 -4.32
CA THR A 154 -3.83 -6.72 -5.47
C THR A 154 -3.78 -8.19 -5.07
N GLY A 155 -4.52 -9.01 -5.79
CA GLY A 155 -4.69 -10.43 -5.50
C GLY A 155 -5.62 -10.68 -4.33
N ASP A 156 -6.08 -11.84 -4.22
CA ASP A 156 -6.70 -12.54 -3.11
C ASP A 156 -7.33 -13.84 -3.65
N SER A 157 -6.84 -14.99 -3.22
CA SER A 157 -7.38 -16.28 -3.68
C SER A 157 -8.84 -16.53 -3.29
N ARG A 158 -9.38 -15.75 -2.34
CA ARG A 158 -10.78 -15.83 -1.89
C ARG A 158 -11.75 -15.04 -2.77
N TYR A 159 -11.22 -14.03 -3.51
CA TYR A 159 -12.03 -13.09 -4.29
C TYR A 159 -11.44 -12.91 -5.69
N ASP A 160 -12.28 -12.52 -6.65
CA ASP A 160 -11.87 -12.17 -8.01
C ASP A 160 -12.09 -10.66 -8.24
N ASN A 161 -11.49 -9.82 -7.39
CA ASN A 161 -11.67 -8.37 -7.48
C ASN A 161 -10.45 -7.66 -8.08
N SER A 162 -9.24 -8.11 -7.75
CA SER A 162 -7.97 -7.52 -8.18
C SER A 162 -6.92 -8.57 -8.55
N ASN A 163 -7.35 -9.72 -9.05
CA ASN A 163 -6.45 -10.76 -9.52
C ASN A 163 -5.66 -10.31 -10.78
N PRO A 164 -4.51 -10.93 -11.08
CA PRO A 164 -3.55 -10.42 -12.07
C PRO A 164 -4.16 -10.05 -13.42
N GLU A 165 -5.08 -10.85 -13.94
CA GLU A 165 -5.75 -10.61 -15.22
C GLU A 165 -6.58 -9.30 -15.25
N ARG A 166 -7.19 -8.93 -14.12
CA ARG A 166 -7.94 -7.68 -14.00
C ARG A 166 -7.01 -6.49 -13.87
N VAL A 167 -5.96 -6.63 -13.04
CA VAL A 167 -4.94 -5.59 -12.89
C VAL A 167 -4.25 -5.34 -14.23
N GLU A 168 -3.94 -6.39 -14.98
CA GLU A 168 -3.35 -6.30 -16.32
C GLU A 168 -4.19 -5.44 -17.28
N LYS A 169 -5.52 -5.60 -17.26
CA LYS A 169 -6.43 -4.76 -18.07
C LYS A 169 -6.28 -3.27 -17.73
N ILE A 170 -6.18 -2.94 -16.46
CA ILE A 170 -6.01 -1.55 -16.00
C ILE A 170 -4.66 -0.99 -16.45
N LEU A 171 -3.58 -1.77 -16.32
CA LEU A 171 -2.25 -1.37 -16.76
C LEU A 171 -2.20 -1.08 -18.28
N LYS A 172 -2.86 -1.91 -19.07
CA LYS A 172 -3.00 -1.71 -20.53
C LYS A 172 -3.85 -0.47 -20.88
N MET A 173 -4.90 -0.22 -20.10
CA MET A 173 -5.82 0.92 -20.31
C MET A 173 -5.19 2.26 -19.91
N PHE A 174 -4.34 2.24 -18.89
CA PHE A 174 -3.72 3.44 -18.32
C PHE A 174 -2.17 3.36 -18.29
N PRO A 175 -1.49 3.26 -19.44
CA PRO A 175 -0.04 3.03 -19.48
C PRO A 175 0.81 4.19 -18.92
N SER A 176 0.21 5.39 -18.74
CA SER A 176 0.88 6.55 -18.14
C SER A 176 0.55 6.76 -16.65
N LEU A 177 -0.37 5.96 -16.08
CA LEU A 177 -0.69 6.01 -14.67
C LEU A 177 0.23 5.07 -13.90
N THR A 178 0.91 5.57 -12.89
CA THR A 178 1.72 4.74 -11.99
C THR A 178 0.81 4.01 -11.00
N ILE A 179 0.92 2.70 -10.95
CA ILE A 179 0.21 1.84 -9.99
C ILE A 179 1.23 1.09 -9.15
N ILE A 180 1.04 1.11 -7.84
CA ILE A 180 1.77 0.28 -6.88
C ILE A 180 0.84 -0.87 -6.51
N GLY A 181 1.13 -2.07 -6.97
CA GLY A 181 0.44 -3.29 -6.56
C GLY A 181 0.95 -3.72 -5.19
N ALA A 182 0.09 -3.64 -4.19
CA ALA A 182 0.44 -4.11 -2.86
C ALA A 182 0.76 -5.62 -2.86
N HIS A 183 1.56 -6.06 -1.88
CA HIS A 183 1.83 -7.48 -1.64
C HIS A 183 2.50 -8.18 -2.84
N PHE A 184 3.58 -7.58 -3.38
CA PHE A 184 4.24 -8.05 -4.61
C PHE A 184 3.28 -8.21 -5.80
N GLY A 185 2.21 -7.41 -5.84
CA GLY A 185 1.25 -7.40 -6.93
C GLY A 185 0.22 -8.52 -6.90
N GLY A 186 0.16 -9.36 -5.85
CA GLY A 186 -0.75 -10.50 -5.84
C GLY A 186 -0.82 -11.28 -4.53
N TRP A 187 -1.37 -10.67 -3.46
CA TRP A 187 -1.53 -11.37 -2.18
C TRP A 187 -2.18 -12.74 -2.35
N SER A 188 -1.55 -13.79 -1.79
CA SER A 188 -1.97 -15.20 -1.88
C SER A 188 -2.02 -15.83 -3.28
N VAL A 189 -1.74 -15.06 -4.36
CA VAL A 189 -1.67 -15.51 -5.76
C VAL A 189 -0.38 -15.04 -6.45
N TRP A 190 0.72 -14.92 -5.69
CA TRP A 190 2.00 -14.38 -6.16
C TRP A 190 2.55 -15.08 -7.40
N GLU A 191 2.48 -16.42 -7.45
CA GLU A 191 2.99 -17.24 -8.56
C GLU A 191 2.26 -16.97 -9.89
N ASP A 192 1.00 -16.54 -9.82
CA ASP A 192 0.22 -16.13 -10.99
C ASP A 192 0.45 -14.64 -11.33
N ALA A 193 0.80 -13.82 -10.33
CA ALA A 193 0.89 -12.37 -10.47
C ALA A 193 2.20 -11.91 -11.13
N TYR A 194 3.36 -12.27 -10.55
CA TYR A 194 4.62 -11.70 -11.03
C TYR A 194 4.98 -12.04 -12.48
N PRO A 195 4.66 -13.22 -13.04
CA PRO A 195 4.99 -13.50 -14.45
C PRO A 195 4.19 -12.63 -15.43
N VAL A 196 2.99 -12.20 -15.03
CA VAL A 196 2.10 -11.37 -15.86
C VAL A 196 2.39 -9.89 -15.66
N LEU A 197 2.50 -9.44 -14.42
CA LEU A 197 2.50 -8.02 -14.08
C LEU A 197 3.88 -7.36 -14.14
N SER A 198 4.96 -8.12 -14.02
CA SER A 198 6.34 -7.59 -14.04
C SER A 198 6.75 -6.96 -15.38
N GLN A 199 6.06 -7.29 -16.47
CA GLN A 199 6.34 -6.74 -17.81
C GLN A 199 5.86 -5.30 -18.02
N TYR A 200 5.09 -4.73 -17.08
CA TYR A 200 4.50 -3.39 -17.22
C TYR A 200 5.38 -2.31 -16.60
N GLU A 201 5.79 -1.33 -17.40
CA GLU A 201 6.68 -0.24 -16.97
C GLU A 201 6.04 0.69 -15.92
N ASN A 202 4.72 0.84 -15.96
CA ASN A 202 3.96 1.67 -15.03
C ASN A 202 3.51 0.95 -13.75
N PHE A 203 3.97 -0.30 -13.53
CA PHE A 203 3.61 -1.10 -12.38
C PHE A 203 4.81 -1.26 -11.44
N TYR A 204 4.64 -0.79 -10.23
CA TYR A 204 5.52 -0.99 -9.08
C TYR A 204 4.85 -1.96 -8.10
N VAL A 205 5.62 -2.53 -7.19
CA VAL A 205 5.07 -3.41 -6.14
C VAL A 205 5.67 -3.07 -4.80
N ASP A 206 4.91 -3.26 -3.72
CA ASP A 206 5.45 -3.21 -2.38
C ASP A 206 5.62 -4.61 -1.77
N THR A 207 6.41 -4.68 -0.69
CA THR A 207 6.75 -5.94 -0.03
C THR A 207 5.76 -6.37 1.04
N CYS A 208 4.82 -5.52 1.39
CA CYS A 208 3.98 -5.69 2.57
C CYS A 208 3.19 -7.00 2.57
N SER A 209 2.86 -7.52 3.72
CA SER A 209 2.06 -8.75 3.92
C SER A 209 2.48 -9.93 3.03
N SER A 210 3.78 -10.07 2.77
CA SER A 210 4.29 -11.14 1.89
C SER A 210 5.35 -12.00 2.56
N PHE A 211 6.21 -11.42 3.39
CA PHE A 211 7.34 -12.11 3.98
C PHE A 211 6.96 -13.23 4.96
N TYR A 212 5.80 -13.14 5.60
CA TYR A 212 5.29 -14.19 6.48
C TYR A 212 5.00 -15.51 5.75
N ALA A 213 4.69 -15.44 4.44
CA ALA A 213 4.24 -16.59 3.65
C ALA A 213 5.27 -17.04 2.61
N LEU A 214 6.10 -16.13 2.11
CA LEU A 214 7.02 -16.42 1.02
C LEU A 214 8.39 -16.89 1.54
N PRO A 215 8.90 -18.05 1.07
CA PRO A 215 10.30 -18.41 1.27
C PRO A 215 11.22 -17.39 0.59
N LYS A 216 12.41 -17.15 1.16
CA LYS A 216 13.40 -16.20 0.62
C LYS A 216 13.76 -16.44 -0.85
N GLU A 217 13.83 -17.70 -1.27
CA GLU A 217 14.09 -18.05 -2.67
C GLU A 217 12.99 -17.56 -3.60
N THR A 218 11.71 -17.73 -3.21
CA THR A 218 10.55 -17.23 -3.97
C THR A 218 10.51 -15.71 -3.96
N THR A 219 10.75 -15.08 -2.80
CA THR A 219 10.85 -13.63 -2.70
C THR A 219 11.90 -13.05 -3.65
N LYS A 220 13.09 -13.68 -3.72
CA LYS A 220 14.13 -13.26 -4.66
C LYS A 220 13.69 -13.40 -6.12
N LYS A 221 13.06 -14.51 -6.48
CA LYS A 221 12.50 -14.68 -7.85
C LYS A 221 11.52 -13.57 -8.22
N ILE A 222 10.66 -13.18 -7.28
CA ILE A 222 9.71 -12.09 -7.50
C ILE A 222 10.44 -10.75 -7.67
N ILE A 223 11.39 -10.44 -6.78
CA ILE A 223 12.21 -9.22 -6.89
C ILE A 223 12.99 -9.19 -8.21
N ASP A 224 13.60 -10.30 -8.61
CA ASP A 224 14.33 -10.42 -9.87
C ASP A 224 13.41 -10.23 -11.09
N ALA A 225 12.16 -10.72 -11.01
CA ALA A 225 11.18 -10.58 -12.10
C ALA A 225 10.72 -9.13 -12.28
N TYR A 226 10.44 -8.40 -11.21
CA TYR A 226 10.07 -6.99 -11.28
C TYR A 226 11.27 -6.06 -11.54
N GLY A 227 12.46 -6.44 -11.05
CA GLY A 227 13.61 -5.56 -10.93
C GLY A 227 13.56 -4.72 -9.65
N THR A 228 14.72 -4.53 -9.01
CA THR A 228 14.81 -3.79 -7.74
C THR A 228 14.39 -2.33 -7.85
N ASP A 229 14.38 -1.76 -9.04
CA ASP A 229 13.92 -0.40 -9.36
C ASP A 229 12.39 -0.24 -9.41
N LYS A 230 11.65 -1.35 -9.26
CA LYS A 230 10.18 -1.37 -9.17
C LYS A 230 9.64 -1.94 -7.86
N VAL A 231 10.50 -2.41 -6.97
CA VAL A 231 10.12 -2.92 -5.66
C VAL A 231 10.25 -1.83 -4.60
N ILE A 232 9.26 -1.70 -3.73
CA ILE A 232 9.16 -0.68 -2.68
C ILE A 232 8.99 -1.40 -1.33
N PHE A 233 9.70 -0.94 -0.30
CA PHE A 233 9.51 -1.47 1.05
C PHE A 233 8.21 -0.94 1.66
N GLY A 234 7.40 -1.82 2.20
CA GLY A 234 6.18 -1.53 2.94
C GLY A 234 5.83 -2.68 3.87
N THR A 235 5.16 -2.40 4.99
CA THR A 235 4.87 -3.39 6.04
C THR A 235 3.40 -3.75 6.17
N ASP A 236 2.48 -2.91 5.68
CA ASP A 236 1.05 -3.05 5.95
C ASP A 236 0.71 -2.84 7.45
N TYR A 237 1.46 -1.91 8.11
CA TYR A 237 1.10 -1.54 9.47
C TYR A 237 -0.42 -1.27 9.58
N PRO A 238 -1.14 -1.76 10.56
CA PRO A 238 -0.69 -2.32 11.84
C PRO A 238 -0.51 -3.85 11.87
N MET A 239 -0.60 -4.53 10.72
CA MET A 239 -0.57 -5.99 10.67
C MET A 239 0.79 -6.57 11.06
N TRP A 240 1.88 -5.97 10.60
CA TRP A 240 3.23 -6.51 10.75
C TRP A 240 4.15 -5.54 11.49
N LYS A 241 5.27 -6.09 11.99
CA LYS A 241 6.31 -5.31 12.64
C LYS A 241 7.38 -4.91 11.65
N GLN A 242 7.69 -3.62 11.57
CA GLN A 242 8.77 -3.10 10.73
C GLN A 242 10.12 -3.82 10.98
N GLN A 243 10.41 -4.16 12.24
CA GLN A 243 11.65 -4.86 12.59
C GLN A 243 11.77 -6.20 11.87
N GLU A 244 10.72 -7.03 11.92
CA GLU A 244 10.73 -8.38 11.35
C GLU A 244 10.83 -8.33 9.81
N ASP A 245 10.12 -7.40 9.18
CA ASP A 245 10.16 -7.24 7.72
C ASP A 245 11.50 -6.66 7.23
N LEU A 246 12.11 -5.73 7.98
CA LEU A 246 13.44 -5.23 7.68
C LEU A 246 14.51 -6.31 7.84
N GLU A 247 14.46 -7.10 8.91
CA GLU A 247 15.39 -8.22 9.12
C GLU A 247 15.28 -9.24 7.98
N TYR A 248 14.05 -9.56 7.55
CA TYR A 248 13.83 -10.46 6.42
C TYR A 248 14.44 -9.89 5.13
N LEU A 249 14.18 -8.61 4.81
CA LEU A 249 14.69 -7.95 3.61
C LEU A 249 16.23 -7.91 3.59
N PHE A 250 16.84 -7.55 4.72
CA PHE A 250 18.30 -7.50 4.83
C PHE A 250 18.98 -8.88 4.68
N ASP A 251 18.29 -9.95 5.02
CA ASP A 251 18.79 -11.32 4.91
C ASP A 251 18.54 -11.98 3.53
N LEU A 252 17.99 -11.22 2.56
CA LEU A 252 17.83 -11.69 1.18
C LEU A 252 19.13 -11.71 0.36
N GLY A 253 20.21 -11.12 0.88
CA GLY A 253 21.49 -11.02 0.18
C GLY A 253 21.51 -10.01 -0.96
N LEU A 254 20.67 -8.99 -0.89
CA LEU A 254 20.68 -7.85 -1.80
C LEU A 254 21.91 -6.95 -1.52
N THR A 255 22.41 -6.29 -2.56
CA THR A 255 23.48 -5.30 -2.43
C THR A 255 22.99 -4.03 -1.72
N ASP A 256 23.91 -3.24 -1.15
CA ASP A 256 23.57 -1.95 -0.53
C ASP A 256 22.87 -0.98 -1.51
N SER A 257 23.19 -1.04 -2.79
CA SER A 257 22.56 -0.22 -3.83
C SER A 257 21.10 -0.64 -4.05
N GLU A 258 20.84 -1.93 -4.14
CA GLU A 258 19.49 -2.48 -4.29
C GLU A 258 18.63 -2.17 -3.06
N LEU A 259 19.19 -2.35 -1.85
CA LEU A 259 18.51 -2.00 -0.60
C LEU A 259 18.14 -0.52 -0.55
N ARG A 260 19.06 0.41 -0.91
CA ARG A 260 18.74 1.85 -0.96
C ARG A 260 17.60 2.15 -1.93
N THR A 261 17.59 1.45 -3.04
CA THR A 261 16.56 1.62 -4.07
C THR A 261 15.19 1.19 -3.55
N ILE A 262 15.10 0.00 -2.95
CA ILE A 262 13.86 -0.56 -2.41
C ILE A 262 13.38 0.21 -1.17
N LEU A 263 14.29 0.54 -0.24
CA LEU A 263 13.95 1.15 1.03
C LEU A 263 13.59 2.64 0.93
N TYR A 264 14.05 3.33 -0.12
CA TYR A 264 13.96 4.78 -0.14
C TYR A 264 13.68 5.38 -1.53
N ASN A 265 14.52 5.09 -2.53
CA ASN A 265 14.50 5.86 -3.77
C ASN A 265 13.22 5.64 -4.59
N ASN A 266 12.72 4.40 -4.65
CA ASN A 266 11.57 4.06 -5.49
C ASN A 266 10.30 4.77 -5.04
N ILE A 267 10.02 4.80 -3.73
CA ILE A 267 8.80 5.45 -3.24
C ILE A 267 8.84 6.97 -3.47
N LEU A 268 9.98 7.62 -3.28
CA LEU A 268 10.11 9.04 -3.58
C LEU A 268 9.87 9.33 -5.06
N LYS A 269 10.49 8.53 -5.93
CA LYS A 269 10.28 8.61 -7.39
C LYS A 269 8.81 8.46 -7.78
N VAL A 270 8.13 7.46 -7.21
CA VAL A 270 6.72 7.17 -7.51
C VAL A 270 5.81 8.28 -7.02
N LEU A 271 6.02 8.78 -5.80
CA LEU A 271 5.22 9.85 -5.22
C LEU A 271 5.67 11.25 -5.68
N ARG A 272 6.77 11.35 -6.48
CA ARG A 272 7.35 12.61 -6.99
C ARG A 272 7.67 13.59 -5.86
N ILE A 273 8.31 13.08 -4.82
CA ILE A 273 8.76 13.83 -3.64
C ILE A 273 10.29 13.89 -3.66
N ASP A 274 10.85 15.07 -3.32
CA ASP A 274 12.28 15.32 -3.23
C ASP A 274 12.87 14.86 -1.89
#